data_cf6ff681aaf8ddf050d10b27fa49f04d
#
_entry.id   cf6ff681aaf8ddf050d10b27fa49f04d
#
_cell.length_a   1.000
_cell.length_b   1.000
_cell.length_c   1.000
_cell.angle_alpha   90.00
_cell.angle_beta   90.00
_cell.angle_gamma   90.00
#
_symmetry.space_group_name_H-M   'P 1'
#
loop_
_entity.id
_entity.type
_entity.pdbx_description
1 polymer ?
#
loop_
_entity_poly.entity_id
_entity_poly.type
_entity_poly.pdbx_seq_one_letter_code
_entity_poly.pdbx_strand_id
1 'polypeptide(L)' 'MNKVDKVCLKCAEELSELVTRLLQNINKDKNYVNKIHSEIKDVEKQIQLLKKYLEK' A
#
# COMPACT_ATOMS: atom_id res chain seq x y z
N MET A 1 14.83 -10.00 11.08
CA MET A 1 14.34 -9.65 9.74
C MET A 1 15.31 -8.70 9.07
N ASN A 2 15.75 -8.99 7.85
CA ASN A 2 16.66 -8.08 7.13
C ASN A 2 15.89 -6.89 6.54
N LYS A 3 16.62 -5.96 5.91
CA LYS A 3 15.99 -4.76 5.36
C LYS A 3 14.97 -5.06 4.27
N VAL A 4 15.28 -6.01 3.40
CA VAL A 4 14.37 -6.40 2.32
C VAL A 4 13.07 -6.96 2.91
N ASP A 5 13.19 -7.83 3.91
CA ASP A 5 12.02 -8.40 4.56
C ASP A 5 11.16 -7.33 5.23
N LYS A 6 11.79 -6.35 5.86
CA LYS A 6 11.06 -5.25 6.50
C LYS A 6 10.29 -4.43 5.46
N VAL A 7 10.92 -4.15 4.34
CA VAL A 7 10.27 -3.41 3.26
C VAL A 7 9.13 -4.24 2.67
N CYS A 8 9.33 -5.53 2.49
CA CYS A 8 8.27 -6.43 2.02
C CYS A 8 7.07 -6.42 2.98
N LEU A 9 7.34 -6.50 4.27
CA LEU A 9 6.27 -6.48 5.27
C LEU A 9 5.50 -5.17 5.22
N LYS A 10 6.20 -4.05 5.17
CA LYS A 10 5.56 -2.74 5.10
C LYS A 10 4.76 -2.59 3.83
N CYS A 11 5.30 -3.05 2.70
CA CYS A 11 4.59 -3.01 1.43
C CYS A 11 3.30 -3.85 1.50
N ALA A 12 3.39 -5.05 2.09
CA ALA A 12 2.22 -5.91 2.26
C ALA A 12 1.15 -5.25 3.14
N GLU A 13 1.58 -4.57 4.20
CA GLU A 13 0.66 -3.85 5.08
C GLU A 13 -0.07 -2.74 4.32
N GLU A 14 0.65 -1.95 3.52
CA GLU A 14 0.04 -0.87 2.74
C GLU A 14 -0.89 -1.42 1.66
N LEU A 15 -0.53 -2.52 1.01
CA LEU A 15 -1.41 -3.19 0.05
C LEU A 15 -2.68 -3.68 0.71
N SER A 16 -2.57 -4.22 1.92
CA SER A 16 -3.72 -4.69 2.69
C SER A 16 -4.68 -3.53 3.00
N GLU A 17 -4.14 -2.37 3.36
CA GLU A 17 -4.95 -1.17 3.60
C GLU A 17 -5.65 -0.72 2.32
N LEU A 18 -4.96 -0.78 1.18
CA LEU A 18 -5.58 -0.43 -0.10
C LEU A 18 -6.73 -1.38 -0.42
N VAL A 19 -6.53 -2.68 -0.20
CA VAL A 19 -7.60 -3.67 -0.39
C VAL A 19 -8.82 -3.28 0.45
N THR A 20 -8.60 -2.93 1.71
CA THR A 20 -9.68 -2.52 2.59
C THR A 20 -10.45 -1.31 2.04
N ARG A 21 -9.72 -0.30 1.57
CA ARG A 21 -10.35 0.91 1.01
C ARG A 21 -11.16 0.60 -0.26
N LEU A 22 -10.64 -0.30 -1.10
CA LEU A 22 -11.35 -0.71 -2.31
C LEU A 22 -12.65 -1.44 -1.98
N LEU A 23 -12.62 -2.28 -0.95
CA LEU A 23 -13.83 -2.96 -0.50
C LEU A 23 -14.85 -1.98 0.07
N GLN A 24 -14.39 -0.95 0.77
CA GLN A 24 -15.25 0.12 1.27
C GLN A 24 -15.91 0.88 0.13
N ASN A 25 -15.21 1.06 -0.98
CA ASN A 25 -15.79 1.67 -2.17
C ASN A 25 -16.97 0.86 -2.69
N ILE A 26 -16.84 -0.46 -2.73
CA ILE A 26 -17.93 -1.33 -3.16
C ILE A 26 -19.15 -1.14 -2.26
N ASN A 27 -18.91 -0.92 -0.97
CA ASN A 27 -19.98 -0.65 0.01
C ASN A 27 -20.44 0.80 0.02
N LYS A 28 -19.90 1.62 -0.88
CA LYS A 28 -20.31 3.01 -1.08
C LYS A 28 -20.13 3.91 0.14
N ASP A 29 -19.00 3.74 0.82
CA ASP A 29 -18.58 4.68 1.87
C ASP A 29 -18.31 6.04 1.22
N LYS A 30 -18.88 7.10 1.78
CA LYS A 30 -18.82 8.44 1.20
C LYS A 30 -17.41 9.00 1.05
N ASN A 31 -16.49 8.58 1.91
CA ASN A 31 -15.13 9.15 1.91
C ASN A 31 -14.12 8.25 1.22
N TYR A 32 -14.58 7.23 0.52
CA TYR A 32 -13.67 6.21 -0.03
C TYR A 32 -12.67 6.77 -1.04
N VAL A 33 -13.05 7.77 -1.83
CA VAL A 33 -12.18 8.30 -2.89
C VAL A 33 -10.90 8.87 -2.31
N ASN A 34 -11.02 9.71 -1.28
CA ASN A 34 -9.84 10.28 -0.64
C ASN A 34 -8.99 9.23 0.04
N LYS A 35 -9.63 8.25 0.66
CA LYS A 35 -8.92 7.15 1.32
C LYS A 35 -8.18 6.29 0.31
N ILE A 36 -8.81 5.99 -0.83
CA ILE A 36 -8.16 5.22 -1.90
C ILE A 36 -6.94 5.97 -2.43
N HIS A 37 -7.08 7.27 -2.72
CA HIS A 37 -5.94 8.07 -3.21
C HIS A 37 -4.79 8.07 -2.22
N SER A 38 -5.09 8.23 -0.94
CA SER A 38 -4.08 8.22 0.11
C SER A 38 -3.34 6.88 0.14
N GLU A 39 -4.08 5.77 0.10
CA GLU A 39 -3.47 4.45 0.15
C GLU A 39 -2.68 4.15 -1.12
N ILE A 40 -3.13 4.62 -2.28
CA ILE A 40 -2.37 4.45 -3.53
C ILE A 40 -1.01 5.13 -3.42
N LYS A 41 -0.97 6.35 -2.88
CA LYS A 41 0.30 7.06 -2.69
C LYS A 41 1.23 6.28 -1.76
N ASP A 42 0.69 5.76 -0.67
CA ASP A 42 1.47 4.99 0.28
C ASP A 42 2.01 3.70 -0.34
N VAL A 43 1.17 3.00 -1.11
CA VAL A 43 1.57 1.78 -1.81
C VAL A 43 2.66 2.08 -2.85
N GLU A 44 2.46 3.12 -3.66
CA GLU A 44 3.45 3.50 -4.67
C GLU A 44 4.80 3.80 -4.04
N LYS A 45 4.80 4.52 -2.92
CA LYS A 45 6.02 4.84 -2.19
C LYS A 45 6.73 3.57 -1.71
N GLN A 46 5.98 2.63 -1.15
CA GLN A 46 6.56 1.37 -0.67
C GLN A 46 7.05 0.50 -1.81
N ILE A 47 6.33 0.47 -2.92
CA ILE A 47 6.76 -0.28 -4.12
C ILE A 47 8.06 0.29 -4.67
N GLN A 48 8.19 1.60 -4.75
CA GLN A 48 9.42 2.25 -5.19
C GLN A 48 10.59 1.87 -4.29
N LEU A 49 10.37 1.91 -2.99
CA LEU A 49 11.38 1.55 -2.02
C LEU A 49 11.77 0.07 -2.16
N LEU A 50 10.79 -0.80 -2.32
CA LEU A 50 11.04 -2.23 -2.51
C LEU A 50 11.87 -2.49 -3.76
N LYS A 51 11.53 -1.85 -4.88
CA LYS A 51 12.29 -1.98 -6.12
C LYS A 51 13.75 -1.59 -5.91
N LYS A 52 13.99 -0.50 -5.19
CA LYS A 52 15.34 -0.02 -4.90
C LYS A 52 16.15 -1.08 -4.15
N TYR A 53 15.55 -1.76 -3.19
CA TYR A 53 16.24 -2.79 -2.42
C TYR A 53 16.42 -4.08 -3.20
N LEU A 54 15.56 -4.39 -4.15
CA LEU A 54 15.66 -5.60 -4.97
C LEU A 54 16.62 -5.41 -6.14
N GLU A 55 16.78 -4.20 -6.63
CA GLU A 55 17.70 -3.87 -7.73
C GLU A 55 19.09 -3.61 -7.15
N LYS A 56 19.99 -4.54 -7.32
CA LYS A 56 21.38 -4.34 -6.90
C LYS A 56 22.33 -4.45 -8.06
#